data_3e5ba37d5b666d945ebf8f49de337ed1
#
_entry.id   3e5ba37d5b666d945ebf8f49de337ed1
#
_cell.length_a   1.000
_cell.length_b   1.000
_cell.length_c   1.000
_cell.angle_alpha   90.00
_cell.angle_beta   90.00
_cell.angle_gamma   90.00
#
_symmetry.space_group_name_H-M   'P 1'
#
loop_
_entity.id
_entity.type
_entity.pdbx_description
1 polymer ?
#
loop_
_entity_poly.entity_id
_entity_poly.type
_entity_poly.pdbx_seq_one_letter_code
_entity_poly.pdbx_strand_id
1 'polypeptide(L)' 'NTRRRLSFKEKKELEQLEMEIAALEEEKKTIETNLCSGTLSIEELTLQSKRLPGINENLDEKTLRWLELSEIEG' A
#
# COMPACT_ATOMS: atom_id res chain seq x y z
N ASN A 1 9.45 -18.07 -23.90
CA ASN A 1 9.42 -17.34 -22.67
C ASN A 1 9.58 -18.23 -21.45
N THR A 2 10.65 -18.07 -20.75
CA THR A 2 10.92 -18.85 -19.58
C THR A 2 10.44 -18.14 -18.33
N ARG A 3 9.66 -18.86 -17.58
CA ARG A 3 9.28 -18.37 -16.27
C ARG A 3 10.41 -18.60 -15.31
N ARG A 4 10.79 -17.56 -14.65
CA ARG A 4 11.83 -17.61 -13.64
C ARG A 4 11.16 -17.78 -12.27
N ARG A 5 11.73 -18.62 -11.45
CA ARG A 5 11.28 -18.73 -10.09
C ARG A 5 11.84 -17.59 -9.27
N LEU A 6 11.05 -17.14 -8.32
CA LEU A 6 11.52 -16.11 -7.41
C LEU A 6 12.65 -16.67 -6.55
N SER A 7 13.69 -15.87 -6.34
CA SER A 7 14.74 -16.20 -5.40
C SER A 7 14.17 -16.10 -3.98
N PHE A 8 14.91 -16.60 -3.01
CA PHE A 8 14.50 -16.50 -1.62
C PHE A 8 14.28 -15.04 -1.20
N LYS A 9 15.17 -14.16 -1.64
CA LYS A 9 15.05 -12.73 -1.36
C LYS A 9 13.80 -12.13 -1.99
N GLU A 10 13.51 -12.53 -3.22
CA GLU A 10 12.34 -12.03 -3.94
C GLU A 10 11.05 -12.51 -3.31
N LYS A 11 11.02 -13.75 -2.84
CA LYS A 11 9.87 -14.28 -2.12
C LYS A 11 9.62 -13.49 -0.83
N LYS A 12 10.68 -13.21 -0.10
CA LYS A 12 10.58 -12.42 1.12
C LYS A 12 10.09 -11.01 0.83
N GLU A 13 10.61 -10.43 -0.23
CA GLU A 13 10.18 -9.10 -0.66
C GLU A 13 8.70 -9.10 -1.01
N LEU A 14 8.24 -10.12 -1.74
CA LEU A 14 6.84 -10.24 -2.12
C LEU A 14 5.94 -10.32 -0.88
N GLU A 15 6.30 -11.16 0.08
CA GLU A 15 5.55 -11.28 1.32
C GLU A 15 5.51 -9.96 2.08
N GLN A 16 6.65 -9.29 2.15
CA GLN A 16 6.75 -8.00 2.83
C GLN A 16 5.88 -6.95 2.14
N LEU A 17 5.91 -6.92 0.82
CA LEU A 17 5.09 -5.99 0.04
C LEU A 17 3.60 -6.23 0.29
N GLU A 18 3.19 -7.49 0.32
CA GLU A 18 1.80 -7.83 0.58
C GLU A 18 1.34 -7.30 1.94
N MET A 19 2.18 -7.44 2.95
CA MET A 19 1.89 -6.93 4.27
C MET A 19 1.84 -5.41 4.30
N GLU A 20 2.79 -4.78 3.64
CA GLU A 20 2.87 -3.32 3.60
C GLU A 20 1.71 -2.71 2.83
N ILE A 21 1.36 -3.31 1.70
CA ILE A 21 0.22 -2.88 0.90
C ILE A 21 -1.06 -2.98 1.72
N ALA A 22 -1.26 -4.11 2.38
CA ALA A 22 -2.44 -4.31 3.21
C ALA A 22 -2.53 -3.27 4.34
N ALA A 23 -1.41 -2.99 4.98
CA ALA A 23 -1.35 -2.00 6.04
C ALA A 23 -1.68 -0.59 5.54
N LEU A 24 -1.14 -0.23 4.36
CA LEU A 24 -1.41 1.07 3.76
C LEU A 24 -2.86 1.20 3.32
N GLU A 25 -3.44 0.14 2.76
CA GLU A 25 -4.84 0.15 2.37
C GLU A 25 -5.76 0.30 3.58
N GLU A 26 -5.41 -0.35 4.67
CA GLU A 26 -6.15 -0.23 5.92
C GLU A 26 -6.06 1.19 6.48
N GLU A 27 -4.88 1.78 6.45
CA GLU A 27 -4.67 3.14 6.91
C GLU A 27 -5.46 4.13 6.04
N LYS A 28 -5.41 3.95 4.73
CA LYS A 28 -6.17 4.78 3.80
C LYS A 28 -7.67 4.71 4.09
N LYS A 29 -8.17 3.50 4.28
CA LYS A 29 -9.58 3.27 4.56
C LYS A 29 -9.98 3.94 5.87
N THR A 30 -9.14 3.82 6.89
CA THR A 30 -9.39 4.45 8.18
C THR A 30 -9.48 5.96 8.05
N ILE A 31 -8.54 6.56 7.31
CA ILE A 31 -8.54 8.00 7.10
C ILE A 31 -9.80 8.44 6.35
N GLU A 32 -10.15 7.73 5.29
CA GLU A 32 -11.34 8.05 4.51
C GLU A 32 -12.60 7.97 5.35
N THR A 33 -12.69 6.94 6.18
CA THR A 33 -13.82 6.77 7.09
C THR A 33 -13.89 7.94 8.08
N ASN A 34 -12.74 8.31 8.66
CA ASN A 34 -12.67 9.41 9.61
C ASN A 34 -13.06 10.74 8.96
N LEU A 35 -12.61 10.98 7.73
CA LEU A 35 -12.94 12.19 7.01
C LEU A 35 -14.44 12.30 6.74
N CYS A 36 -15.08 11.16 6.53
CA CYS A 36 -16.52 11.11 6.26
C CYS A 36 -17.37 11.14 7.54
N SER A 37 -16.79 10.82 8.69
CA SER A 37 -17.55 10.70 9.94
C SER A 37 -18.03 12.04 10.50
N GLY A 38 -17.34 13.12 10.16
CA GLY A 38 -17.67 14.44 10.66
C GLY A 38 -17.35 14.66 12.14
N THR A 39 -16.59 13.76 12.74
CA THR A 39 -16.27 13.82 14.17
C THR A 39 -14.90 14.44 14.46
N LEU A 40 -14.11 14.67 13.41
CA LEU A 40 -12.76 15.21 13.56
C LEU A 40 -12.77 16.75 13.55
N SER A 41 -11.83 17.33 14.29
CA SER A 41 -11.60 18.77 14.24
C SER A 41 -10.99 19.15 12.88
N ILE A 42 -11.02 20.43 12.56
CA ILE A 42 -10.44 20.94 11.31
C ILE A 42 -8.94 20.59 11.22
N GLU A 43 -8.24 20.71 12.35
CA GLU A 43 -6.81 20.39 12.40
C GLU A 43 -6.56 18.93 12.08
N GLU A 44 -7.34 18.03 12.66
CA GLU A 44 -7.21 16.61 12.41
C GLU A 44 -7.56 16.25 10.98
N LEU A 45 -8.63 16.84 10.45
CA LEU A 45 -9.01 16.64 9.04
C LEU A 45 -7.88 17.06 8.12
N THR A 46 -7.26 18.20 8.38
CA THR A 46 -6.16 18.69 7.57
C THR A 46 -4.96 17.76 7.62
N LEU A 47 -4.59 17.31 8.83
CA LEU A 47 -3.46 16.38 9.01
C LEU A 47 -3.69 15.06 8.29
N GLN A 48 -4.87 14.47 8.46
CA GLN A 48 -5.16 13.18 7.84
C GLN A 48 -5.27 13.31 6.32
N SER A 49 -5.87 14.39 5.85
CA SER A 49 -5.98 14.68 4.44
C SER A 49 -4.61 14.77 3.76
N LYS A 50 -3.64 15.36 4.46
CA LYS A 50 -2.27 15.49 3.96
C LYS A 50 -1.54 14.15 3.87
N ARG A 51 -1.96 13.16 4.63
CA ARG A 51 -1.34 11.83 4.59
C ARG A 51 -1.76 11.02 3.38
N LEU A 52 -2.96 11.25 2.86
CA LEU A 52 -3.50 10.47 1.76
C LEU A 52 -2.62 10.46 0.51
N PRO A 53 -2.12 11.60 0.03
CA PRO A 53 -1.26 11.58 -1.17
C PRO A 53 -0.01 10.72 -0.97
N GLY A 54 0.62 10.79 0.20
CA GLY A 54 1.79 9.98 0.51
C GLY A 54 1.45 8.50 0.56
N ILE A 55 0.32 8.14 1.15
CA ILE A 55 -0.13 6.75 1.21
C ILE A 55 -0.41 6.23 -0.20
N ASN A 56 -1.10 7.01 -1.01
CA ASN A 56 -1.40 6.61 -2.39
C ASN A 56 -0.12 6.41 -3.20
N GLU A 57 0.85 7.30 -3.05
CA GLU A 57 2.12 7.19 -3.74
C GLU A 57 2.86 5.93 -3.33
N ASN A 58 2.91 5.63 -2.04
CA ASN A 58 3.54 4.42 -1.53
C ASN A 58 2.82 3.17 -2.02
N LEU A 59 1.49 3.20 -2.04
CA LEU A 59 0.70 2.09 -2.55
C LEU A 59 1.01 1.82 -4.02
N ASP A 60 1.08 2.87 -4.83
CA ASP A 60 1.37 2.73 -6.25
C ASP A 60 2.74 2.10 -6.47
N GLU A 61 3.77 2.58 -5.77
CA GLU A 61 5.12 2.05 -5.90
C GLU A 61 5.19 0.59 -5.47
N LYS A 62 4.60 0.28 -4.33
CA LYS A 62 4.63 -1.08 -3.80
C LYS A 62 3.81 -2.03 -4.65
N THR A 63 2.68 -1.58 -5.16
CA THR A 63 1.84 -2.39 -6.02
C THR A 63 2.54 -2.71 -7.33
N LEU A 64 3.23 -1.74 -7.91
CA LEU A 64 4.02 -1.97 -9.13
C LEU A 64 5.09 -3.03 -8.90
N ARG A 65 5.83 -2.92 -7.82
CA ARG A 65 6.85 -3.90 -7.48
C ARG A 65 6.24 -5.28 -7.23
N TRP A 66 5.13 -5.30 -6.52
CA TRP A 66 4.39 -6.54 -6.24
C TRP A 66 3.97 -7.22 -7.54
N LEU A 67 3.45 -6.44 -8.50
CA LEU A 67 3.07 -6.98 -9.80
C LEU A 67 4.25 -7.56 -10.56
N GLU A 68 5.39 -6.88 -10.54
CA GLU A 68 6.60 -7.39 -11.17
C GLU A 68 7.01 -8.75 -10.61
N LEU A 69 7.00 -8.87 -9.30
CA LEU A 69 7.37 -10.12 -8.64
C LEU A 69 6.33 -11.21 -8.88
N SER A 70 5.06 -10.86 -8.88
CA SER A 70 3.98 -11.80 -9.16
C SER A 70 4.07 -12.37 -10.57
N GLU A 71 4.45 -11.54 -11.53
CA GLU A 71 4.61 -11.99 -12.91
C GLU A 71 5.75 -12.97 -13.06
N ILE A 72 6.82 -12.79 -12.30
CA ILE A 72 7.95 -13.71 -12.32
C ILE A 72 7.49 -15.10 -11.85
N GLU A 73 6.73 -15.15 -10.78
CA GLU A 73 6.25 -16.39 -10.22
C GLU A 73 5.11 -16.99 -11.03
N GLY A 74 4.28 -16.12 -11.55
CA GLY A 74 3.12 -16.54 -12.32
C GLY A 74 3.47 -17.19 -13.61
#